data_9e054a121f90bbe753e38b840de74d43
#
_entry.id   9e054a121f90bbe753e38b840de74d43
#
_cell.length_a   1.000
_cell.length_b   1.000
_cell.length_c   1.000
_cell.angle_alpha   90.00
_cell.angle_beta   90.00
_cell.angle_gamma   90.00
#
_symmetry.space_group_name_H-M   'P 1'
#
loop_
_entity.id
_entity.type
_entity.pdbx_description
1 polymer ?
#
loop_
_entity_poly.entity_id
_entity_poly.type
_entity_poly.pdbx_seq_one_letter_code
_entity_poly.pdbx_strand_id
1 'polypeptide(L)'
;MKNEKIRLFLVDDDAVFLKSLEIEFLEHADFIIETFSTGELCIKNLNHNPDVIILDYHLDGIDKSAMNGLETLDKIKVINPDIPVIMLSSQDKIDVAINCMHHRAIDYVVKSETAFIRLQKIITSIFSYKKMEKELNWYMDRV
;
A
#
# COMPACT_ATOMS: atom_id res chain seq x y z
N MET A 1 1.00 19.24 -19.50
CA MET A 1 1.00 17.81 -19.16
C MET A 1 0.19 17.61 -17.89
N LYS A 2 -0.77 16.72 -17.94
CA LYS A 2 -1.52 16.37 -16.76
C LYS A 2 -0.67 15.50 -15.85
N ASN A 3 -0.46 15.94 -14.62
CA ASN A 3 0.05 15.05 -13.59
C ASN A 3 -1.04 14.03 -13.26
N GLU A 4 -0.77 12.78 -13.55
CA GLU A 4 -1.69 11.71 -13.17
C GLU A 4 -1.69 11.57 -11.65
N LYS A 5 -2.90 11.49 -11.09
CA LYS A 5 -3.05 11.24 -9.66
C LYS A 5 -2.76 9.78 -9.35
N ILE A 6 -2.12 9.54 -8.23
CA ILE A 6 -1.82 8.20 -7.74
C ILE A 6 -3.04 7.66 -7.00
N ARG A 7 -3.52 6.48 -7.41
CA ARG A 7 -4.61 5.79 -6.72
C ARG A 7 -4.05 4.98 -5.56
N LEU A 8 -4.42 5.38 -4.36
CA LEU A 8 -3.90 4.82 -3.11
C LEU A 8 -5.03 4.17 -2.32
N PHE A 9 -4.84 2.88 -1.99
CA PHE A 9 -5.72 2.19 -1.06
C PHE A 9 -5.08 2.19 0.33
N LEU A 10 -5.84 2.60 1.34
CA LEU A 10 -5.45 2.52 2.75
C LEU A 10 -6.37 1.51 3.43
N VAL A 11 -5.79 0.47 4.00
CA VAL A 11 -6.54 -0.63 4.62
C VAL A 11 -6.10 -0.78 6.07
N ASP A 12 -6.99 -0.44 7.00
CA ASP A 12 -6.70 -0.50 8.43
C ASP A 12 -8.02 -0.57 9.20
N ASP A 13 -8.11 -1.44 10.20
CA ASP A 13 -9.31 -1.56 11.03
C ASP A 13 -9.36 -0.50 12.17
N ASP A 14 -8.27 0.21 12.39
CA ASP A 14 -8.24 1.36 13.32
C ASP A 14 -8.71 2.61 12.57
N ALA A 15 -9.98 2.98 12.80
CA ALA A 15 -10.62 4.08 12.10
C ALA A 15 -9.94 5.43 12.35
N VAL A 16 -9.40 5.65 13.55
CA VAL A 16 -8.73 6.91 13.90
C VAL A 16 -7.40 7.02 13.15
N PHE A 17 -6.61 5.97 13.16
CA PHE A 17 -5.33 5.93 12.44
C PHE A 17 -5.54 6.08 10.93
N LEU A 18 -6.52 5.36 10.39
CA LEU A 18 -6.86 5.39 8.97
C LEU A 18 -7.22 6.80 8.51
N LYS A 19 -8.07 7.49 9.28
CA LYS A 19 -8.50 8.86 8.97
C LYS A 19 -7.33 9.84 9.06
N SER A 20 -6.50 9.70 10.07
CA SER A 20 -5.31 10.53 10.28
C SER A 20 -4.36 10.41 9.08
N LEU A 21 -4.12 9.19 8.65
CA LEU A 21 -3.23 8.91 7.51
C LEU A 21 -3.81 9.47 6.21
N GLU A 22 -5.11 9.29 5.99
CA GLU A 22 -5.80 9.85 4.83
C GLU A 22 -5.63 11.37 4.74
N ILE A 23 -5.84 12.07 5.85
CA ILE A 23 -5.70 13.53 5.92
C ILE A 23 -4.28 13.94 5.56
N GLU A 24 -3.26 13.28 6.11
CA GLU A 24 -1.86 13.61 5.82
C GLU A 24 -1.53 13.45 4.33
N PHE A 25 -1.99 12.37 3.71
CA PHE A 25 -1.76 12.17 2.28
C PHE A 25 -2.47 13.21 1.42
N LEU A 26 -3.70 13.58 1.77
CA LEU A 26 -4.46 14.59 1.02
C LEU A 26 -3.82 15.97 1.07
N GLU A 27 -3.08 16.29 2.13
CA GLU A 27 -2.40 17.58 2.27
C GLU A 27 -1.13 17.70 1.43
N HIS A 28 -0.48 16.61 1.08
CA HIS A 28 0.89 16.63 0.60
C HIS A 28 1.09 16.20 -0.85
N ALA A 29 0.07 15.67 -1.55
CA ALA A 29 0.26 15.20 -2.90
C ALA A 29 -1.06 14.98 -3.64
N ASP A 30 -0.95 14.72 -4.94
CA ASP A 30 -2.08 14.43 -5.81
C ASP A 30 -2.43 12.94 -5.72
N PHE A 31 -3.18 12.59 -4.68
CA PHE A 31 -3.68 11.23 -4.50
C PHE A 31 -5.19 11.16 -4.70
N ILE A 32 -5.64 10.04 -5.25
CA ILE A 32 -7.02 9.59 -5.16
C ILE A 32 -7.02 8.47 -4.13
N ILE A 33 -7.65 8.69 -2.98
CA ILE A 33 -7.54 7.78 -1.84
C ILE A 33 -8.88 7.08 -1.61
N GLU A 34 -8.83 5.75 -1.46
CA GLU A 34 -9.94 4.96 -0.99
C GLU A 34 -9.52 4.24 0.29
N THR A 35 -10.37 4.23 1.29
CA THR A 35 -10.09 3.64 2.60
C THR A 35 -10.99 2.45 2.85
N PHE A 36 -10.42 1.41 3.44
CA PHE A 36 -11.15 0.18 3.76
C PHE A 36 -10.82 -0.27 5.18
N SER A 37 -11.82 -0.69 5.91
CA SER A 37 -11.65 -1.17 7.28
C SER A 37 -11.33 -2.66 7.37
N THR A 38 -11.44 -3.40 6.28
CA THR A 38 -11.15 -4.83 6.23
C THR A 38 -10.43 -5.21 4.95
N GLY A 39 -9.71 -6.34 4.98
CA GLY A 39 -9.08 -6.90 3.80
C GLY A 39 -10.10 -7.33 2.76
N GLU A 40 -11.23 -7.87 3.19
CA GLU A 40 -12.31 -8.30 2.31
C GLU A 40 -12.84 -7.16 1.44
N LEU A 41 -13.04 -5.98 2.05
CA LEU A 41 -13.48 -4.79 1.32
C LEU A 41 -12.43 -4.32 0.32
N CYS A 42 -11.16 -4.37 0.70
CA CYS A 42 -10.06 -4.05 -0.21
C CYS A 42 -10.08 -4.96 -1.44
N ILE A 43 -10.16 -6.27 -1.23
CA ILE A 43 -10.19 -7.27 -2.31
C ILE A 43 -11.36 -7.02 -3.25
N LYS A 44 -12.53 -6.76 -2.68
CA LYS A 44 -13.75 -6.50 -3.45
C LYS A 44 -13.63 -5.30 -4.38
N ASN A 45 -12.79 -4.35 -4.04
CA ASN A 45 -12.63 -3.09 -4.79
C ASN A 45 -11.32 -3.01 -5.59
N LEU A 46 -10.60 -4.12 -5.77
CA LEU A 46 -9.37 -4.12 -6.57
C LEU A 46 -9.59 -3.71 -8.03
N ASN A 47 -10.81 -3.87 -8.54
CA ASN A 47 -11.18 -3.41 -9.89
C ASN A 47 -11.16 -1.89 -10.05
N HIS A 48 -11.02 -1.13 -8.96
CA HIS A 48 -10.78 0.31 -9.02
C HIS A 48 -9.32 0.65 -9.39
N ASN A 49 -8.48 -0.35 -9.60
CA ASN A 49 -7.10 -0.22 -10.09
C ASN A 49 -6.21 0.66 -9.21
N PRO A 50 -5.98 0.27 -7.95
CA PRO A 50 -5.04 1.03 -7.12
C PRO A 50 -3.62 0.91 -7.69
N ASP A 51 -2.87 2.00 -7.58
CA ASP A 51 -1.46 2.04 -7.98
C ASP A 51 -0.56 1.52 -6.85
N VAL A 52 -1.02 1.64 -5.61
CA VAL A 52 -0.31 1.15 -4.43
C VAL A 52 -1.33 0.91 -3.31
N ILE A 53 -1.06 -0.10 -2.49
CA ILE A 53 -1.89 -0.44 -1.34
C ILE A 53 -1.03 -0.35 -0.08
N ILE A 54 -1.51 0.39 0.91
CA ILE A 54 -0.96 0.37 2.27
C ILE A 54 -1.88 -0.49 3.11
N LEU A 55 -1.35 -1.57 3.66
CA LEU A 55 -2.11 -2.66 4.25
C LEU A 55 -1.67 -2.91 5.68
N ASP A 56 -2.61 -2.79 6.63
CA ASP A 56 -2.36 -3.11 8.03
C ASP A 56 -2.14 -4.61 8.20
N TYR A 57 -1.14 -4.95 9.00
CA TYR A 57 -0.83 -6.34 9.35
C TYR A 57 -1.91 -6.98 10.21
N HIS A 58 -2.54 -6.21 11.11
CA HIS A 58 -3.56 -6.68 12.04
C HIS A 58 -4.96 -6.22 11.63
N LEU A 59 -5.56 -6.89 10.64
CA LEU A 59 -6.90 -6.58 10.17
C LEU A 59 -8.01 -7.39 10.86
N ASP A 60 -7.62 -8.30 11.73
CA ASP A 60 -8.53 -9.14 12.51
C ASP A 60 -8.60 -8.70 13.99
N GLY A 61 -8.13 -7.50 14.28
CA GLY A 61 -8.10 -6.99 15.66
C GLY A 61 -9.48 -6.66 16.23
N ILE A 62 -10.40 -6.18 15.40
CA ILE A 62 -11.77 -5.84 15.80
C ILE A 62 -12.70 -7.02 15.53
N ASP A 63 -12.67 -7.59 14.33
CA ASP A 63 -13.42 -8.78 13.94
C ASP A 63 -12.45 -9.93 13.70
N LYS A 64 -12.43 -10.90 14.62
CA LYS A 64 -11.49 -12.02 14.55
C LYS A 64 -11.81 -13.00 13.43
N SER A 65 -13.00 -12.94 12.85
CA SER A 65 -13.36 -13.74 11.68
C SER A 65 -12.89 -13.10 10.37
N ALA A 66 -12.48 -11.84 10.39
CA ALA A 66 -11.97 -11.15 9.22
C ALA A 66 -10.59 -11.67 8.83
N MET A 67 -10.24 -11.55 7.56
CA MET A 67 -8.89 -11.86 7.09
C MET A 67 -7.86 -10.96 7.78
N ASN A 68 -6.71 -11.54 8.16
CA ASN A 68 -5.58 -10.76 8.63
C ASN A 68 -4.83 -10.12 7.44
N GLY A 69 -3.80 -9.32 7.74
CA GLY A 69 -3.04 -8.61 6.72
C GLY A 69 -2.29 -9.54 5.76
N LEU A 70 -1.69 -10.61 6.26
CA LEU A 70 -0.96 -11.55 5.39
C LEU A 70 -1.89 -12.31 4.45
N GLU A 71 -3.04 -12.76 4.93
CA GLU A 71 -4.04 -13.41 4.08
C GLU A 71 -4.55 -12.47 3.00
N THR A 72 -4.77 -11.21 3.36
CA THR A 72 -5.18 -10.17 2.40
C THR A 72 -4.10 -9.94 1.35
N LEU A 73 -2.85 -9.80 1.78
CA LEU A 73 -1.70 -9.64 0.89
C LEU A 73 -1.61 -10.79 -0.12
N ASP A 74 -1.72 -12.03 0.36
CA ASP A 74 -1.66 -13.21 -0.50
C ASP A 74 -2.76 -13.18 -1.58
N LYS A 75 -3.97 -12.82 -1.20
CA LYS A 75 -5.08 -12.71 -2.15
C LYS A 75 -4.88 -11.59 -3.17
N ILE A 76 -4.37 -10.45 -2.74
CA ILE A 76 -4.03 -9.36 -3.66
C ILE A 76 -3.03 -9.86 -4.69
N LYS A 77 -2.00 -10.57 -4.26
CA LYS A 77 -0.94 -11.05 -5.16
C LYS A 77 -1.42 -12.14 -6.11
N VAL A 78 -2.42 -12.93 -5.73
CA VAL A 78 -3.06 -13.88 -6.64
C VAL A 78 -3.86 -13.16 -7.72
N ILE A 79 -4.61 -12.12 -7.35
CA ILE A 79 -5.48 -11.38 -8.28
C ILE A 79 -4.66 -10.48 -9.20
N ASN A 80 -3.72 -9.74 -8.63
CA ASN A 80 -2.84 -8.85 -9.40
C ASN A 80 -1.47 -8.78 -8.72
N PRO A 81 -0.49 -9.58 -9.19
CA PRO A 81 0.83 -9.62 -8.56
C PRO A 81 1.66 -8.35 -8.77
N ASP A 82 1.24 -7.47 -9.67
CA ASP A 82 2.01 -6.26 -10.00
C ASP A 82 1.70 -5.07 -9.09
N ILE A 83 0.62 -5.12 -8.30
CA ILE A 83 0.30 -4.03 -7.38
C ILE A 83 1.29 -4.03 -6.22
N PRO A 84 2.07 -2.96 -6.03
CA PRO A 84 2.94 -2.87 -4.87
C PRO A 84 2.11 -2.71 -3.59
N VAL A 85 2.45 -3.52 -2.58
CA VAL A 85 1.78 -3.51 -1.28
C VAL A 85 2.81 -3.20 -0.20
N ILE A 86 2.57 -2.15 0.57
CA ILE A 86 3.38 -1.77 1.73
C ILE A 86 2.64 -2.23 2.98
N MET A 87 3.30 -3.04 3.79
CA MET A 87 2.72 -3.48 5.06
C MET A 87 2.97 -2.45 6.14
N LEU A 88 1.96 -2.22 6.96
CA LEU A 88 1.99 -1.26 8.06
C LEU A 88 1.60 -1.99 9.34
N SER A 89 2.40 -1.87 10.41
CA SER A 89 2.15 -2.61 11.63
C SER A 89 2.63 -1.86 12.87
N SER A 90 1.95 -2.07 13.99
CA SER A 90 2.39 -1.57 15.29
C SER A 90 3.56 -2.37 15.87
N GLN A 91 3.91 -3.52 15.27
CA GLN A 91 4.99 -4.39 15.76
C GLN A 91 6.32 -4.04 15.12
N ASP A 92 7.30 -3.71 15.96
CA ASP A 92 8.68 -3.46 15.55
C ASP A 92 9.49 -4.73 15.76
N LYS A 93 9.18 -5.78 14.96
CA LYS A 93 9.87 -7.08 15.03
C LYS A 93 10.37 -7.46 13.64
N ILE A 94 11.64 -7.78 13.58
CA ILE A 94 12.31 -8.09 12.31
C ILE A 94 11.74 -9.36 11.67
N ASP A 95 11.35 -10.36 12.45
CA ASP A 95 10.77 -11.60 11.94
C ASP A 95 9.41 -11.35 11.26
N VAL A 96 8.59 -10.44 11.79
CA VAL A 96 7.32 -10.05 11.17
C VAL A 96 7.60 -9.35 9.83
N ALA A 97 8.56 -8.43 9.79
CA ALA A 97 8.94 -7.73 8.57
C ALA A 97 9.44 -8.72 7.50
N ILE A 98 10.32 -9.64 7.88
CA ILE A 98 10.85 -10.66 6.97
C ILE A 98 9.71 -11.53 6.42
N ASN A 99 8.77 -11.93 7.26
CA ASN A 99 7.63 -12.74 6.83
C ASN A 99 6.76 -12.00 5.81
N CYS A 100 6.52 -10.70 6.02
CA CYS A 100 5.80 -9.87 5.05
C CYS A 100 6.53 -9.82 3.70
N MET A 101 7.86 -9.66 3.73
CA MET A 101 8.65 -9.62 2.50
C MET A 101 8.64 -10.97 1.77
N HIS A 102 8.62 -12.10 2.49
CA HIS A 102 8.47 -13.43 1.91
C HIS A 102 7.10 -13.61 1.23
N HIS A 103 6.07 -12.92 1.70
CA HIS A 103 4.76 -12.89 1.08
C HIS A 103 4.64 -11.82 -0.02
N ARG A 104 5.76 -11.27 -0.46
CA ARG A 104 5.87 -10.31 -1.58
C ARG A 104 5.35 -8.92 -1.29
N ALA A 105 5.32 -8.49 -0.02
CA ALA A 105 5.21 -7.08 0.29
C ALA A 105 6.44 -6.35 -0.24
N ILE A 106 6.27 -5.14 -0.75
CA ILE A 106 7.41 -4.37 -1.27
C ILE A 106 8.19 -3.72 -0.14
N ASP A 107 7.53 -3.42 0.98
CA ASP A 107 8.18 -2.84 2.15
C ASP A 107 7.32 -3.03 3.40
N TYR A 108 7.89 -2.69 4.54
CA TYR A 108 7.27 -2.82 5.85
C TYR A 108 7.55 -1.55 6.65
N VAL A 109 6.51 -0.91 7.18
CA VAL A 109 6.63 0.32 7.96
C VAL A 109 5.96 0.13 9.32
N VAL A 110 6.65 0.54 10.38
CA VAL A 110 6.11 0.50 11.74
C VAL A 110 5.24 1.75 11.96
N LYS A 111 4.06 1.55 12.56
CA LYS A 111 3.16 2.64 12.95
C LYS A 111 3.85 3.49 14.02
N SER A 112 4.29 4.68 13.65
CA SER A 112 5.03 5.61 14.51
C SER A 112 4.75 7.04 14.04
N GLU A 113 5.32 8.01 14.74
CA GLU A 113 5.22 9.42 14.34
C GLU A 113 5.82 9.69 12.96
N THR A 114 6.79 8.86 12.53
CA THR A 114 7.44 8.99 11.22
C THR A 114 6.83 8.11 10.14
N ALA A 115 5.75 7.39 10.41
CA ALA A 115 5.17 6.45 9.48
C ALA A 115 4.77 7.13 8.15
N PHE A 116 4.10 8.27 8.21
CA PHE A 116 3.69 8.99 7.01
C PHE A 116 4.88 9.35 6.12
N ILE A 117 5.95 9.91 6.71
CA ILE A 117 7.15 10.32 5.97
C ILE A 117 7.79 9.10 5.30
N ARG A 118 7.87 7.98 5.99
CA ARG A 118 8.42 6.74 5.44
C ARG A 118 7.58 6.20 4.29
N LEU A 119 6.27 6.17 4.47
CA LEU A 119 5.33 5.74 3.42
C LEU A 119 5.45 6.63 2.19
N GLN A 120 5.51 7.95 2.39
CA GLN A 120 5.64 8.91 1.30
C GLN A 120 6.93 8.68 0.50
N LYS A 121 8.05 8.45 1.19
CA LYS A 121 9.33 8.15 0.54
C LYS A 121 9.28 6.87 -0.29
N ILE A 122 8.66 5.82 0.24
CA ILE A 122 8.52 4.54 -0.46
C ILE A 122 7.67 4.72 -1.71
N ILE A 123 6.54 5.39 -1.59
CA ILE A 123 5.64 5.65 -2.73
C ILE A 123 6.36 6.47 -3.80
N THR A 124 7.06 7.53 -3.39
CA THR A 124 7.84 8.35 -4.33
C THR A 124 8.87 7.50 -5.06
N SER A 125 9.57 6.61 -4.37
CA SER A 125 10.56 5.72 -4.98
C SER A 125 9.92 4.76 -5.98
N ILE A 126 8.76 4.18 -5.65
CA ILE A 126 8.04 3.27 -6.55
C ILE A 126 7.69 3.98 -7.85
N PHE A 127 7.15 5.19 -7.78
CA PHE A 127 6.70 5.91 -8.98
C PHE A 127 7.85 6.50 -9.77
N SER A 128 8.93 6.92 -9.13
CA SER A 128 10.16 7.32 -9.83
C SER A 128 10.74 6.16 -10.61
N TYR A 129 10.79 4.97 -10.03
CA TYR A 129 11.29 3.77 -10.71
C TYR A 129 10.42 3.41 -11.92
N LYS A 130 9.10 3.42 -11.76
CA LYS A 130 8.17 3.13 -12.86
C LYS A 130 8.30 4.12 -14.01
N LYS A 131 8.49 5.39 -13.68
CA LYS A 131 8.69 6.45 -14.68
C LYS A 131 9.97 6.21 -15.46
N MET A 132 11.07 5.90 -14.78
CA MET A 132 12.35 5.59 -15.40
C MET A 132 12.25 4.36 -16.30
N GLU A 133 11.56 3.33 -15.88
CA GLU A 133 11.32 2.11 -16.66
C GLU A 133 10.57 2.42 -17.96
N LYS A 134 9.52 3.23 -17.88
CA LYS A 134 8.76 3.67 -19.07
C LYS A 134 9.63 4.48 -20.03
N GLU A 135 10.44 5.37 -19.50
CA GLU A 135 11.36 6.18 -20.32
C GLU A 135 12.40 5.31 -21.01
N LEU A 136 12.95 4.33 -20.30
CA LEU A 136 13.91 3.39 -20.86
C LEU A 136 13.27 2.55 -21.98
N ASN A 137 12.09 2.02 -21.76
CA ASN A 137 11.35 1.23 -22.75
C ASN A 137 11.06 2.07 -24.00
N TRP A 138 10.66 3.32 -23.82
CA TRP A 138 10.44 4.25 -24.92
C TRP A 138 11.72 4.44 -25.75
N TYR A 139 12.86 4.56 -25.07
CA TYR A 139 14.16 4.71 -25.72
C TYR A 139 14.54 3.45 -26.49
N MET A 140 14.36 2.28 -25.86
CA MET A 140 14.71 0.99 -26.48
C MET A 140 13.88 0.69 -27.72
N ASP A 141 12.63 1.10 -27.75
CA ASP A 141 11.73 0.89 -28.89
C ASP A 141 12.11 1.76 -30.09
N ARG A 142 12.96 2.77 -29.91
CA ARG A 142 13.37 3.70 -30.99
C ARG A 142 14.77 3.43 -31.53
N VAL A 143 15.46 2.51 -30.92
CA VAL A 143 16.83 2.11 -31.37
C VAL A 143 16.76 0.94 -32.42
#